data_87e628cd59c7ff8cddb1312e6b8411a9
#
_entry.id   87e628cd59c7ff8cddb1312e6b8411a9
#
_cell.length_a   1.000
_cell.length_b   1.000
_cell.length_c   1.000
_cell.angle_alpha   90.00
_cell.angle_beta   90.00
_cell.angle_gamma   90.00
#
_symmetry.space_group_name_H-M   'P 1'
#
loop_
_entity.id
_entity.type
_entity.pdbx_description
1 polymer ?
#
loop_
_entity_poly.entity_id
_entity_poly.type
_entity_poly.pdbx_seq_one_letter_code
_entity_poly.pdbx_strand_id
1 'polypeptide(L)'
;MRKGNIYSAIPDRFPEEIMETLVDSGKVRIQRIVSDSHCSPEEFWYDQAESEFVLLLEGSAALRFEGEDELYVLKPGDWVDIPAHVRHRVEWTDPEQKTVWLAVFY
;
A
#
# COMPACT_ATOMS: atom_id res chain seq x y z
N MET A 1 -12.90 23.54 2.46
CA MET A 1 -13.05 22.10 2.66
C MET A 1 -12.57 21.36 1.40
N ARG A 2 -11.82 20.26 1.58
CA ARG A 2 -11.38 19.44 0.45
C ARG A 2 -12.22 18.16 0.42
N LYS A 3 -12.48 17.66 -0.77
CA LYS A 3 -13.17 16.39 -0.95
C LYS A 3 -12.68 15.71 -2.23
N GLY A 4 -12.92 14.43 -2.33
CA GLY A 4 -12.56 13.65 -3.50
C GLY A 4 -13.17 12.26 -3.42
N ASN A 5 -12.78 11.44 -4.36
CA ASN A 5 -13.18 10.03 -4.40
C ASN A 5 -11.91 9.19 -4.53
N ILE A 6 -11.78 8.19 -3.66
CA ILE A 6 -10.59 7.36 -3.60
C ILE A 6 -10.34 6.56 -4.90
N TYR A 7 -11.38 6.40 -5.72
CA TYR A 7 -11.29 5.64 -6.97
C TYR A 7 -11.17 6.53 -8.21
N SER A 8 -11.21 7.87 -8.05
CA SER A 8 -11.21 8.77 -9.21
C SER A 8 -9.79 9.18 -9.61
N ALA A 9 -9.66 9.70 -10.84
CA ALA A 9 -8.42 10.27 -11.36
C ALA A 9 -7.22 9.31 -11.30
N ILE A 10 -7.46 8.06 -11.66
CA ILE A 10 -6.42 7.05 -11.77
C ILE A 10 -6.05 6.93 -13.25
N PRO A 11 -4.78 7.20 -13.63
CA PRO A 11 -4.35 7.04 -15.02
C PRO A 11 -4.48 5.59 -15.49
N ASP A 12 -4.70 5.40 -16.80
CA ASP A 12 -4.79 4.07 -17.38
C ASP A 12 -3.46 3.31 -17.26
N ARG A 13 -2.34 4.04 -17.41
CA ARG A 13 -1.00 3.46 -17.34
C ARG A 13 -0.07 4.37 -16.58
N PHE A 14 0.83 3.78 -15.80
CA PHE A 14 1.88 4.49 -15.10
C PHE A 14 3.04 3.53 -14.83
N PRO A 15 4.30 3.97 -15.04
CA PRO A 15 5.47 3.08 -14.93
C PRO A 15 5.82 2.74 -13.49
N GLU A 16 5.49 3.63 -12.55
CA GLU A 16 5.78 3.44 -11.14
C GLU A 16 4.51 3.54 -10.33
N GLU A 17 4.49 2.86 -9.18
CA GLU A 17 3.39 2.92 -8.24
C GLU A 17 3.09 4.38 -7.87
N ILE A 18 1.81 4.74 -7.83
CA ILE A 18 1.38 6.09 -7.49
C ILE A 18 1.16 6.18 -5.98
N MET A 19 1.86 7.09 -5.33
CA MET A 19 1.68 7.39 -3.91
C MET A 19 1.24 8.85 -3.78
N GLU A 20 0.01 9.04 -3.35
CA GLU A 20 -0.61 10.36 -3.29
C GLU A 20 -1.01 10.68 -1.85
N THR A 21 -0.44 11.75 -1.30
CA THR A 21 -0.78 12.17 0.05
C THR A 21 -2.10 12.93 0.05
N LEU A 22 -3.07 12.43 0.79
CA LEU A 22 -4.39 13.03 0.93
C LEU A 22 -4.45 13.96 2.13
N VAL A 23 -3.82 13.56 3.23
CA VAL A 23 -3.78 14.34 4.48
C VAL A 23 -2.40 14.20 5.08
N ASP A 24 -1.86 15.32 5.56
CA ASP A 24 -0.63 15.32 6.32
C ASP A 24 -0.75 16.35 7.44
N SER A 25 -0.85 15.87 8.67
CA SER A 25 -0.94 16.73 9.86
C SER A 25 0.39 16.84 10.61
N GLY A 26 1.45 16.24 10.07
CA GLY A 26 2.74 16.14 10.74
C GLY A 26 2.84 14.91 11.64
N LYS A 27 1.75 14.49 12.26
CA LYS A 27 1.70 13.30 13.12
C LYS A 27 1.06 12.12 12.43
N VAL A 28 0.13 12.39 11.52
CA VAL A 28 -0.60 11.37 10.75
C VAL A 28 -0.54 11.77 9.28
N ARG A 29 -0.21 10.80 8.45
CA ARG A 29 -0.21 11.00 7.00
C ARG A 29 -1.09 9.91 6.38
N ILE A 30 -2.02 10.34 5.53
CA ILE A 30 -2.93 9.44 4.82
C ILE A 30 -2.61 9.50 3.34
N GLN A 31 -2.37 8.34 2.75
CA GLN A 31 -2.04 8.23 1.33
C GLN A 31 -2.97 7.28 0.61
N ARG A 32 -3.28 7.62 -0.64
CA ARG A 32 -3.81 6.66 -1.59
C ARG A 32 -2.63 6.10 -2.36
N ILE A 33 -2.53 4.79 -2.45
CA ILE A 33 -1.50 4.12 -3.23
C ILE A 33 -2.20 3.32 -4.32
N VAL A 34 -1.73 3.45 -5.55
CA VAL A 34 -2.28 2.70 -6.68
C VAL A 34 -1.14 1.93 -7.34
N SER A 35 -1.32 0.62 -7.43
CA SER A 35 -0.39 -0.28 -8.08
C SER A 35 -0.98 -0.81 -9.38
N ASP A 36 -0.14 -0.98 -10.39
CA ASP A 36 -0.51 -1.61 -11.66
C ASP A 36 0.44 -2.79 -11.89
N SER A 37 0.19 -3.86 -11.15
CA SER A 37 1.04 -5.06 -11.09
C SER A 37 2.43 -4.79 -10.51
N HIS A 38 2.62 -3.68 -9.84
CA HIS A 38 3.88 -3.32 -9.21
C HIS A 38 4.17 -4.19 -7.99
N CYS A 39 5.43 -4.43 -7.73
CA CYS A 39 5.91 -5.09 -6.53
C CYS A 39 7.20 -4.43 -6.07
N SER A 40 7.62 -4.73 -4.85
CA SER A 40 8.89 -4.24 -4.34
C SER A 40 10.04 -4.86 -5.13
N PRO A 41 11.12 -4.10 -5.41
CA PRO A 41 12.31 -4.65 -6.04
C PRO A 41 12.88 -5.83 -5.23
N GLU A 42 13.59 -6.75 -5.88
CA GLU A 42 14.24 -7.87 -5.20
C GLU A 42 15.16 -7.35 -4.09
N GLU A 43 15.15 -8.06 -2.97
CA GLU A 43 15.98 -7.76 -1.81
C GLU A 43 15.66 -6.41 -1.13
N PHE A 44 14.61 -5.72 -1.58
CA PHE A 44 14.17 -4.48 -0.95
C PHE A 44 13.18 -4.78 0.18
N TRP A 45 13.44 -4.18 1.35
CA TRP A 45 12.57 -4.25 2.51
C TRP A 45 12.24 -2.86 3.00
N TYR A 46 10.96 -2.58 3.20
CA TYR A 46 10.54 -1.37 3.91
C TYR A 46 10.90 -1.53 5.37
N ASP A 47 11.49 -0.47 5.93
CA ASP A 47 11.80 -0.37 7.34
C ASP A 47 11.58 1.10 7.71
N GLN A 48 10.42 1.38 8.28
CA GLN A 48 9.95 2.74 8.47
C GLN A 48 9.89 3.11 9.95
N ALA A 49 10.17 4.38 10.24
CA ALA A 49 10.08 4.92 11.60
C ALA A 49 8.64 5.11 12.06
N GLU A 50 7.70 5.14 11.12
CA GLU A 50 6.26 5.25 11.42
C GLU A 50 5.60 3.88 11.37
N SER A 51 4.52 3.73 12.15
CA SER A 51 3.62 2.60 11.96
C SER A 51 2.79 2.83 10.70
N GLU A 52 2.34 1.76 10.07
CA GLU A 52 1.53 1.84 8.86
C GLU A 52 0.30 0.95 8.97
N PHE A 53 -0.86 1.57 8.93
CA PHE A 53 -2.13 0.84 8.76
C PHE A 53 -2.46 0.87 7.27
N VAL A 54 -2.57 -0.30 6.66
CA VAL A 54 -2.89 -0.40 5.23
C VAL A 54 -4.18 -1.17 5.03
N LEU A 55 -5.07 -0.62 4.19
CA LEU A 55 -6.36 -1.21 3.84
C LEU A 55 -6.39 -1.37 2.33
N LEU A 56 -6.65 -2.58 1.85
CA LEU A 56 -6.80 -2.84 0.43
C LEU A 56 -8.25 -2.61 0.02
N LEU A 57 -8.46 -1.69 -0.93
CA LEU A 57 -9.80 -1.29 -1.37
C LEU A 57 -10.23 -1.95 -2.67
N GLU A 58 -9.29 -2.26 -3.56
CA GLU A 58 -9.57 -2.84 -4.86
C GLU A 58 -8.34 -3.62 -5.32
N GLY A 59 -8.56 -4.70 -6.08
CA GLY A 59 -7.48 -5.54 -6.56
C GLY A 59 -7.09 -6.61 -5.55
N SER A 60 -5.84 -7.01 -5.57
CA SER A 60 -5.29 -7.98 -4.64
C SER A 60 -3.78 -7.78 -4.49
N ALA A 61 -3.22 -8.29 -3.42
CA ALA A 61 -1.79 -8.15 -3.15
C ALA A 61 -1.30 -9.18 -2.15
N ALA A 62 -0.01 -9.34 -2.06
CA ALA A 62 0.61 -10.15 -1.02
C ALA A 62 1.75 -9.38 -0.38
N LEU A 63 1.76 -9.37 0.95
CA LEU A 63 2.84 -8.81 1.75
C LEU A 63 3.67 -9.94 2.34
N ARG A 64 4.98 -9.72 2.37
CA ARG A 64 5.92 -10.60 3.06
C ARG A 64 6.55 -9.83 4.22
N PHE A 65 6.61 -10.48 5.37
CA PHE A 65 7.26 -9.93 6.55
C PHE A 65 8.54 -10.71 6.81
N GLU A 66 9.62 -9.99 7.11
CA GLU A 66 10.90 -10.63 7.40
C GLU A 66 10.78 -11.57 8.59
N GLY A 67 11.29 -12.79 8.44
CA GLY A 67 11.23 -13.80 9.49
C GLY A 67 9.97 -14.66 9.49
N GLU A 68 9.00 -14.36 8.61
CA GLU A 68 7.79 -15.16 8.47
C GLU A 68 7.80 -15.90 7.13
N ASP A 69 7.42 -17.16 7.13
CA ASP A 69 7.42 -17.98 5.92
C ASP A 69 6.18 -17.78 5.06
N GLU A 70 5.06 -17.44 5.67
CA GLU A 70 3.78 -17.29 4.97
C GLU A 70 3.59 -15.86 4.45
N LEU A 71 2.99 -15.77 3.27
CA LEU A 71 2.57 -14.49 2.71
C LEU A 71 1.22 -14.08 3.28
N TYR A 72 1.04 -12.78 3.47
CA TYR A 72 -0.25 -12.20 3.82
C TYR A 72 -0.93 -11.78 2.54
N VAL A 73 -1.82 -12.63 2.04
CA VAL A 73 -2.58 -12.33 0.81
C VAL A 73 -3.79 -11.50 1.16
N LEU A 74 -3.90 -10.33 0.54
CA LEU A 74 -4.96 -9.36 0.81
C LEU A 74 -5.93 -9.28 -0.36
N LYS A 75 -7.21 -9.17 -0.01
CA LYS A 75 -8.31 -8.91 -0.93
C LYS A 75 -9.08 -7.69 -0.43
N PRO A 76 -10.00 -7.12 -1.22
CA PRO A 76 -10.71 -5.91 -0.82
C PRO A 76 -11.37 -6.03 0.56
N GLY A 77 -11.11 -5.04 1.40
CA GLY A 77 -11.58 -5.01 2.78
C GLY A 77 -10.57 -5.53 3.79
N ASP A 78 -9.53 -6.24 3.37
CA ASP A 78 -8.50 -6.72 4.28
C ASP A 78 -7.57 -5.56 4.66
N TRP A 79 -7.14 -5.56 5.91
CA TRP A 79 -6.21 -4.56 6.41
C TRP A 79 -5.11 -5.21 7.26
N VAL A 80 -4.00 -4.53 7.35
CA VAL A 80 -2.86 -4.93 8.19
C VAL A 80 -2.34 -3.70 8.89
N ASP A 81 -2.06 -3.81 10.18
CA ASP A 81 -1.39 -2.76 10.93
C ASP A 81 0.07 -3.19 11.15
N ILE A 82 0.98 -2.44 10.56
CA ILE A 82 2.40 -2.75 10.56
C ILE A 82 3.12 -1.81 11.51
N PRO A 83 3.60 -2.30 12.66
CA PRO A 83 4.34 -1.45 13.60
C PRO A 83 5.62 -0.89 12.98
N ALA A 84 6.08 0.24 13.52
CA ALA A 84 7.34 0.84 13.10
C ALA A 84 8.47 -0.19 13.12
N HIS A 85 9.35 -0.12 12.12
CA HIS A 85 10.55 -0.95 11.97
C HIS A 85 10.29 -2.45 11.74
N VAL A 86 9.05 -2.86 11.54
CA VAL A 86 8.75 -4.22 11.09
C VAL A 86 9.05 -4.27 9.59
N ARG A 87 10.06 -5.04 9.22
CA ARG A 87 10.53 -5.11 7.83
C ARG A 87 9.57 -5.92 6.99
N HIS A 88 9.13 -5.33 5.88
CA HIS A 88 8.13 -5.93 5.00
C HIS A 88 8.35 -5.48 3.57
N ARG A 89 7.69 -6.20 2.64
CA ARG A 89 7.72 -5.88 1.23
C ARG A 89 6.43 -6.31 0.55
N VAL A 90 6.12 -5.67 -0.57
CA VAL A 90 5.02 -6.09 -1.44
C VAL A 90 5.58 -7.15 -2.38
N GLU A 91 5.14 -8.38 -2.20
CA GLU A 91 5.63 -9.51 -2.99
C GLU A 91 5.04 -9.50 -4.39
N TRP A 92 3.74 -9.20 -4.49
CA TRP A 92 3.05 -9.03 -5.76
C TRP A 92 1.77 -8.20 -5.56
N THR A 93 1.31 -7.58 -6.64
CA THR A 93 -0.01 -6.97 -6.72
C THR A 93 -0.75 -7.59 -7.90
N ASP A 94 -2.07 -7.38 -7.97
CA ASP A 94 -2.95 -8.01 -8.94
C ASP A 94 -2.44 -7.83 -10.37
N PRO A 95 -2.22 -8.93 -11.11
CA PRO A 95 -1.72 -8.84 -12.49
C PRO A 95 -2.79 -8.45 -13.51
N GLU A 96 -4.07 -8.50 -13.13
CA GLU A 96 -5.19 -8.32 -14.06
C GLU A 96 -5.94 -7.01 -13.89
N GLN A 97 -5.75 -6.33 -12.77
CA GLN A 97 -6.40 -5.06 -12.50
C GLN A 97 -5.54 -4.21 -11.57
N LYS A 98 -5.86 -2.93 -11.50
CA LYS A 98 -5.17 -2.04 -10.58
C LYS A 98 -5.53 -2.38 -9.15
N THR A 99 -4.59 -2.16 -8.25
CA THR A 99 -4.78 -2.34 -6.81
C THR A 99 -4.78 -0.97 -6.17
N VAL A 100 -5.83 -0.70 -5.40
CA VAL A 100 -5.99 0.58 -4.70
C VAL A 100 -5.90 0.33 -3.20
N TRP A 101 -5.01 1.08 -2.57
CA TRP A 101 -4.73 0.96 -1.13
C TRP A 101 -4.99 2.30 -0.45
N LEU A 102 -5.42 2.22 0.79
CA LEU A 102 -5.40 3.36 1.71
C LEU A 102 -4.36 3.06 2.78
N ALA A 103 -3.37 3.93 2.89
CA ALA A 103 -2.31 3.78 3.90
C ALA A 103 -2.35 4.95 4.88
N VAL A 104 -2.30 4.64 6.16
CA VAL A 104 -2.24 5.63 7.23
C VAL A 104 -0.94 5.41 7.99
N PHE A 105 -0.07 6.43 7.95
CA PHE A 105 1.20 6.43 8.67
C PHE A 105 1.05 7.25 9.94
N TYR A 106 1.49 6.66 11.06
CA TYR A 106 1.30 7.29 12.38
C TYR A 106 2.38 6.93 13.39
#